data_12885f416918c69c2783d792bb27ffe4
#
_entry.id   12885f416918c69c2783d792bb27ffe4
#
_cell.length_a   1.000
_cell.length_b   1.000
_cell.length_c   1.000
_cell.angle_alpha   90.00
_cell.angle_beta   90.00
_cell.angle_gamma   90.00
#
_symmetry.space_group_name_H-M   'P 1'
#
loop_
_entity.id
_entity.type
_entity.pdbx_description
1 polymer ?
#
loop_
_entity_poly.entity_id
_entity_poly.type
_entity_poly.pdbx_seq_one_letter_code
_entity_poly.pdbx_strand_id
1 'polypeptide(L)'
;MTKHSPMVDLNVLYELEHLSEIHIVEYQGECKEVLAIQHEGYIGPPAIKAVLLQENGSIELISSNKAIALSFVNELDEYLIQPGPALAKSKLHEEIATKQLWKKWTVGNLYTTDELPPNSLFFKRYKVIEVAKPYKVKLPSEGGAIERIGYPEHPEVIRKKLGWKEGRENKLFAVKQGKNKLMVLVKRLD
;
A
#
# COMPACT_ATOMS: atom_id res chain seq x y z
N MET A 1 13.64 -10.94 21.71
CA MET A 1 13.25 -10.66 20.31
C MET A 1 13.01 -11.98 19.58
N THR A 2 11.86 -12.12 18.94
CA THR A 2 11.52 -13.27 18.11
C THR A 2 11.22 -12.84 16.68
N LYS A 3 11.58 -13.70 15.74
CA LYS A 3 11.38 -13.47 14.30
C LYS A 3 10.21 -14.30 13.80
N HIS A 4 9.34 -13.69 13.04
CA HIS A 4 8.14 -14.30 12.49
C HIS A 4 8.06 -14.14 10.96
N SER A 5 7.32 -15.04 10.33
CA SER A 5 7.02 -14.97 8.89
C SER A 5 6.34 -13.63 8.55
N PRO A 6 6.60 -13.06 7.35
CA PRO A 6 5.83 -11.92 6.86
C PRO A 6 4.32 -12.20 6.72
N MET A 7 3.91 -13.47 6.73
CA MET A 7 2.50 -13.89 6.66
C MET A 7 1.82 -13.99 8.04
N VAL A 8 2.55 -13.80 9.17
CA VAL A 8 1.97 -13.90 10.51
C VAL A 8 0.81 -12.89 10.67
N ASP A 9 -0.28 -13.32 11.29
CA ASP A 9 -1.30 -12.39 11.77
C ASP A 9 -0.75 -11.62 12.97
N LEU A 10 -0.72 -10.29 12.87
CA LEU A 10 -0.20 -9.46 13.97
C LEU A 10 -1.00 -9.65 15.26
N ASN A 11 -2.29 -10.01 15.18
CA ASN A 11 -3.10 -10.25 16.36
C ASN A 11 -2.55 -11.38 17.24
N VAL A 12 -1.94 -12.40 16.66
CA VAL A 12 -1.31 -13.50 17.41
C VAL A 12 -0.13 -13.01 18.25
N LEU A 13 0.56 -11.96 17.78
CA LEU A 13 1.71 -11.43 18.52
C LEU A 13 1.31 -10.69 19.79
N TYR A 14 0.09 -10.14 19.85
CA TYR A 14 -0.40 -9.47 21.06
C TYR A 14 -0.59 -10.41 22.27
N GLU A 15 -0.57 -11.73 22.03
CA GLU A 15 -0.63 -12.74 23.11
C GLU A 15 0.74 -12.97 23.77
N LEU A 16 1.82 -12.42 23.21
CA LEU A 16 3.16 -12.54 23.78
C LEU A 16 3.31 -11.68 25.04
N GLU A 17 3.78 -12.29 26.10
CA GLU A 17 4.07 -11.60 27.36
C GLU A 17 5.18 -10.56 27.15
N HIS A 18 5.06 -9.41 27.80
CA HIS A 18 6.06 -8.32 27.76
C HIS A 18 6.37 -7.79 26.36
N LEU A 19 5.45 -7.93 25.40
CA LEU A 19 5.60 -7.41 24.07
C LEU A 19 5.65 -5.88 24.09
N SER A 20 6.78 -5.30 23.72
CA SER A 20 6.99 -3.84 23.73
C SER A 20 6.92 -3.22 22.35
N GLU A 21 7.37 -3.96 21.31
CA GLU A 21 7.38 -3.44 19.94
C GLU A 21 7.10 -4.57 18.93
N ILE A 22 6.48 -4.19 17.80
CA ILE A 22 6.34 -5.02 16.60
C ILE A 22 6.95 -4.26 15.43
N HIS A 23 8.01 -4.81 14.84
CA HIS A 23 8.63 -4.24 13.65
C HIS A 23 8.23 -5.02 12.41
N ILE A 24 7.64 -4.37 11.42
CA ILE A 24 7.35 -4.93 10.12
C ILE A 24 8.44 -4.46 9.15
N VAL A 25 9.26 -5.40 8.71
CA VAL A 25 10.47 -5.10 7.93
C VAL A 25 10.22 -5.30 6.45
N GLU A 26 10.47 -4.25 5.68
CA GLU A 26 10.40 -4.23 4.22
C GLU A 26 11.79 -4.04 3.62
N TYR A 27 12.07 -4.76 2.55
CA TYR A 27 13.26 -4.58 1.71
C TYR A 27 12.90 -4.80 0.25
N GLN A 28 13.30 -3.89 -0.62
CA GLN A 28 13.05 -3.94 -2.07
C GLN A 28 11.56 -4.15 -2.45
N GLY A 29 10.65 -3.51 -1.70
CA GLY A 29 9.22 -3.55 -1.98
C GLY A 29 8.51 -4.83 -1.53
N GLU A 30 9.14 -5.63 -0.69
CA GLU A 30 8.56 -6.84 -0.12
C GLU A 30 8.67 -6.84 1.41
N CYS A 31 7.62 -7.27 2.10
CA CYS A 31 7.69 -7.54 3.53
C CYS A 31 8.55 -8.81 3.73
N LYS A 32 9.68 -8.68 4.40
CA LYS A 32 10.63 -9.78 4.60
C LYS A 32 10.37 -10.54 5.89
N GLU A 33 10.08 -9.82 6.97
CA GLU A 33 9.86 -10.42 8.28
C GLU A 33 9.08 -9.51 9.21
N VAL A 34 8.59 -10.08 10.30
CA VAL A 34 8.01 -9.37 11.43
C VAL A 34 8.82 -9.74 12.67
N LEU A 35 9.27 -8.72 13.40
CA LEU A 35 10.02 -8.90 14.66
C LEU A 35 9.12 -8.53 15.83
N ALA A 36 9.01 -9.40 16.82
CA ALA A 36 8.38 -9.10 18.09
C ALA A 36 9.47 -8.86 19.14
N ILE A 37 9.47 -7.68 19.73
CA ILE A 37 10.43 -7.26 20.75
C ILE A 37 9.75 -7.31 22.09
N GLN A 38 10.35 -8.04 23.02
CA GLN A 38 9.86 -8.20 24.38
C GLN A 38 10.87 -7.59 25.35
N HIS A 39 10.40 -6.79 26.30
CA HIS A 39 11.21 -6.28 27.41
C HIS A 39 10.60 -6.75 28.71
N GLU A 40 11.38 -7.46 29.50
CA GLU A 40 10.95 -7.95 30.81
C GLU A 40 10.32 -6.84 31.65
N GLY A 41 9.15 -7.13 32.22
CA GLY A 41 8.39 -6.17 33.01
C GLY A 41 7.61 -5.12 32.20
N TYR A 42 7.67 -5.11 30.87
CA TYR A 42 6.86 -4.18 30.07
C TYR A 42 5.36 -4.52 30.20
N ILE A 43 4.59 -3.50 30.52
CA ILE A 43 3.13 -3.57 30.62
C ILE A 43 2.56 -2.42 29.77
N GLY A 44 1.84 -2.75 28.71
CA GLY A 44 1.21 -1.76 27.82
C GLY A 44 1.05 -2.25 26.38
N PRO A 45 0.40 -1.45 25.53
CA PRO A 45 0.28 -1.80 24.12
C PRO A 45 1.65 -1.66 23.42
N PRO A 46 2.03 -2.61 22.55
CA PRO A 46 3.29 -2.53 21.84
C PRO A 46 3.31 -1.35 20.85
N ALA A 47 4.45 -0.73 20.68
CA ALA A 47 4.68 0.21 19.59
C ALA A 47 4.79 -0.57 18.26
N ILE A 48 4.05 -0.13 17.25
CA ILE A 48 4.12 -0.72 15.90
C ILE A 48 5.03 0.14 15.03
N LYS A 49 5.99 -0.50 14.38
CA LYS A 49 6.94 0.16 13.49
C LYS A 49 6.91 -0.47 12.09
N ALA A 50 6.80 0.38 11.06
CA ALA A 50 7.13 0.00 9.70
C ALA A 50 8.59 0.36 9.45
N VAL A 51 9.42 -0.62 9.12
CA VAL A 51 10.87 -0.46 8.92
C VAL A 51 11.18 -0.73 7.45
N LEU A 52 11.74 0.27 6.77
CA LEU A 52 12.22 0.13 5.40
C LEU A 52 13.75 0.02 5.42
N LEU A 53 14.24 -1.15 5.08
CA LEU A 53 15.68 -1.39 4.92
C LEU A 53 16.15 -0.85 3.58
N GLN A 54 17.32 -0.20 3.60
CA GLN A 54 18.04 0.29 2.44
C GLN A 54 19.48 -0.21 2.49
N GLU A 55 20.24 -0.05 1.40
CA GLU A 55 21.66 -0.45 1.36
C GLU A 55 22.49 0.24 2.44
N ASN A 56 22.17 1.48 2.79
CA ASN A 56 22.93 2.31 3.71
C ASN A 56 22.21 2.56 5.06
N GLY A 57 21.29 1.69 5.45
CA GLY A 57 20.60 1.83 6.74
C GLY A 57 19.12 1.49 6.68
N SER A 58 18.37 2.04 7.64
CA SER A 58 16.91 1.85 7.71
C SER A 58 16.21 3.17 7.99
N ILE A 59 14.96 3.25 7.52
CA ILE A 59 14.04 4.33 7.84
C ILE A 59 12.86 3.70 8.57
N GLU A 60 12.42 4.32 9.67
CA GLU A 60 11.34 3.82 10.49
C GLU A 60 10.18 4.80 10.57
N LEU A 61 8.97 4.28 10.56
CA LEU A 61 7.73 4.98 10.95
C LEU A 61 7.15 4.26 12.15
N ILE A 62 6.81 5.04 13.17
CA ILE A 62 6.27 4.53 14.45
C ILE A 62 4.84 5.01 14.59
N SER A 63 3.96 4.14 15.09
CA SER A 63 2.58 4.50 15.43
C SER A 63 2.55 5.67 16.41
N SER A 64 1.71 6.64 16.11
CA SER A 64 1.45 7.77 17.01
C SER A 64 0.29 7.49 17.99
N ASN A 65 -0.40 6.35 17.84
CA ASN A 65 -1.60 5.98 18.60
C ASN A 65 -2.70 7.07 18.57
N LYS A 66 -2.73 7.89 17.53
CA LYS A 66 -3.75 8.90 17.32
C LYS A 66 -5.01 8.29 16.73
N ALA A 67 -6.14 8.92 17.02
CA ALA A 67 -7.42 8.52 16.43
C ALA A 67 -7.34 8.59 14.89
N ILE A 68 -7.82 7.52 14.25
CA ILE A 68 -7.91 7.42 12.79
C ILE A 68 -9.28 7.96 12.37
N ALA A 69 -9.27 8.94 11.45
CA ALA A 69 -10.46 9.55 10.87
C ALA A 69 -10.32 9.54 9.35
N LEU A 70 -10.77 8.45 8.71
CA LEU A 70 -10.71 8.28 7.26
C LEU A 70 -12.06 8.63 6.63
N SER A 71 -12.03 9.42 5.57
CA SER A 71 -13.14 9.57 4.64
C SER A 71 -13.03 8.54 3.53
N PHE A 72 -14.14 7.87 3.19
CA PHE A 72 -14.19 6.86 2.13
C PHE A 72 -14.84 7.44 0.89
N VAL A 73 -14.26 7.14 -0.28
CA VAL A 73 -14.76 7.62 -1.57
C VAL A 73 -14.81 6.49 -2.60
N ASN A 74 -15.74 6.61 -3.54
CA ASN A 74 -15.89 5.67 -4.66
C ASN A 74 -15.18 6.15 -5.93
N GLU A 75 -14.90 7.44 -6.02
CA GLU A 75 -14.25 8.07 -7.16
C GLU A 75 -12.81 8.42 -6.81
N LEU A 76 -11.98 8.52 -7.82
CA LEU A 76 -10.59 8.93 -7.67
C LEU A 76 -10.44 10.42 -7.98
N ASP A 77 -9.65 11.08 -7.17
CA ASP A 77 -9.15 12.42 -7.40
C ASP A 77 -7.95 12.39 -8.37
N GLU A 78 -7.21 13.50 -8.49
CA GLU A 78 -6.08 13.65 -9.41
C GLU A 78 -4.92 12.68 -9.13
N TYR A 79 -4.68 12.36 -7.85
CA TYR A 79 -3.56 11.50 -7.44
C TYR A 79 -4.04 10.26 -6.72
N LEU A 80 -3.28 9.17 -6.92
CA LEU A 80 -3.46 7.89 -6.27
C LEU A 80 -2.20 7.55 -5.46
N ILE A 81 -2.40 7.09 -4.22
CA ILE A 81 -1.32 6.71 -3.30
C ILE A 81 -1.47 5.24 -2.95
N GLN A 82 -0.38 4.49 -3.10
CA GLN A 82 -0.29 3.08 -2.76
C GLN A 82 0.74 2.87 -1.65
N PRO A 83 0.34 2.46 -0.44
CA PRO A 83 1.25 2.11 0.63
C PRO A 83 2.19 0.96 0.25
N GLY A 84 3.43 1.03 0.70
CA GLY A 84 4.36 -0.09 0.66
C GLY A 84 3.92 -1.25 1.56
N PRO A 85 4.51 -2.45 1.40
CA PRO A 85 4.11 -3.65 2.13
C PRO A 85 4.19 -3.53 3.65
N ALA A 86 5.26 -2.96 4.21
CA ALA A 86 5.39 -2.78 5.65
C ALA A 86 4.35 -1.80 6.19
N LEU A 87 4.14 -0.71 5.47
CA LEU A 87 3.17 0.31 5.82
C LEU A 87 1.73 -0.25 5.75
N ALA A 88 1.44 -1.07 4.74
CA ALA A 88 0.14 -1.73 4.59
C ALA A 88 -0.12 -2.74 5.71
N LYS A 89 0.87 -3.57 6.04
CA LYS A 89 0.74 -4.59 7.09
C LYS A 89 0.64 -4.00 8.49
N SER A 90 1.39 -2.93 8.80
CA SER A 90 1.33 -2.23 10.08
C SER A 90 0.05 -1.41 10.27
N LYS A 91 -0.72 -1.17 9.20
CA LYS A 91 -1.84 -0.21 9.15
C LYS A 91 -1.46 1.25 9.41
N LEU A 92 -0.18 1.58 9.53
CA LEU A 92 0.28 2.97 9.75
C LEU A 92 -0.08 3.91 8.57
N HIS A 93 -0.36 3.36 7.40
CA HIS A 93 -0.90 4.14 6.27
C HIS A 93 -2.20 4.88 6.63
N GLU A 94 -3.01 4.36 7.55
CA GLU A 94 -4.27 4.99 7.96
C GLU A 94 -4.02 6.25 8.81
N GLU A 95 -3.00 6.21 9.67
CA GLU A 95 -2.56 7.40 10.44
C GLU A 95 -2.01 8.49 9.51
N ILE A 96 -1.19 8.09 8.52
CA ILE A 96 -0.64 9.02 7.54
C ILE A 96 -1.76 9.65 6.71
N ALA A 97 -2.69 8.84 6.21
CA ALA A 97 -3.81 9.32 5.41
C ALA A 97 -4.69 10.31 6.19
N THR A 98 -4.96 10.02 7.47
CA THR A 98 -5.68 10.92 8.37
C THR A 98 -4.95 12.27 8.53
N LYS A 99 -3.63 12.22 8.76
CA LYS A 99 -2.80 13.42 8.93
C LYS A 99 -2.71 14.26 7.65
N GLN A 100 -2.68 13.59 6.50
CA GLN A 100 -2.56 14.23 5.18
C GLN A 100 -3.92 14.55 4.56
N LEU A 101 -5.03 14.24 5.24
CA LEU A 101 -6.40 14.39 4.74
C LEU A 101 -6.69 13.64 3.44
N TRP A 102 -5.96 12.52 3.20
CA TRP A 102 -6.22 11.68 2.05
C TRP A 102 -7.51 10.89 2.22
N LYS A 103 -8.26 10.75 1.15
CA LYS A 103 -9.49 9.97 1.12
C LYS A 103 -9.15 8.50 0.82
N LYS A 104 -9.71 7.58 1.58
CA LYS A 104 -9.53 6.14 1.31
C LYS A 104 -10.45 5.71 0.17
N TRP A 105 -9.85 5.25 -0.92
CA TRP A 105 -10.66 4.65 -1.99
C TRP A 105 -11.25 3.32 -1.50
N THR A 106 -12.51 3.02 -1.88
CA THR A 106 -13.21 1.79 -1.45
C THR A 106 -12.65 0.52 -2.08
N VAL A 107 -11.50 0.58 -2.71
CA VAL A 107 -10.78 -0.53 -3.36
C VAL A 107 -9.38 -0.69 -2.76
N GLY A 108 -9.15 -1.82 -2.11
CA GLY A 108 -7.83 -2.15 -1.54
C GLY A 108 -7.36 -1.18 -0.46
N ASN A 109 -6.04 -1.07 -0.33
CA ASN A 109 -5.40 -0.09 0.56
C ASN A 109 -4.89 1.11 -0.24
N LEU A 110 -5.74 1.68 -1.09
CA LEU A 110 -5.40 2.82 -1.92
C LEU A 110 -6.05 4.09 -1.38
N TYR A 111 -5.37 5.22 -1.59
CA TYR A 111 -5.84 6.55 -1.20
C TYR A 111 -5.83 7.47 -2.39
N THR A 112 -6.65 8.51 -2.33
CA THR A 112 -6.72 9.53 -3.37
C THR A 112 -6.76 10.94 -2.78
N THR A 113 -6.28 11.91 -3.54
CA THR A 113 -6.24 13.33 -3.17
C THR A 113 -6.12 14.19 -4.44
N ASP A 114 -6.60 15.45 -4.36
CA ASP A 114 -6.41 16.45 -5.42
C ASP A 114 -5.07 17.19 -5.28
N GLU A 115 -4.42 17.12 -4.11
CA GLU A 115 -3.13 17.74 -3.87
C GLU A 115 -1.99 16.78 -4.17
N LEU A 116 -0.87 17.30 -4.73
CA LEU A 116 0.32 16.49 -4.98
C LEU A 116 0.85 15.88 -3.66
N PRO A 117 0.82 14.54 -3.51
CA PRO A 117 1.28 13.93 -2.28
C PRO A 117 2.79 14.16 -2.07
N PRO A 118 3.27 14.29 -0.81
CA PRO A 118 4.68 14.44 -0.51
C PRO A 118 5.49 13.22 -0.97
N ASN A 119 6.76 13.43 -1.30
CA ASN A 119 7.64 12.30 -1.64
C ASN A 119 7.91 11.44 -0.40
N SER A 120 7.89 10.13 -0.59
CA SER A 120 8.16 9.17 0.50
C SER A 120 8.58 7.83 -0.07
N LEU A 121 9.46 7.13 0.65
CA LEU A 121 9.86 5.77 0.31
C LEU A 121 8.85 4.71 0.82
N PHE A 122 7.94 5.10 1.71
CA PHE A 122 6.93 4.20 2.28
C PHE A 122 5.67 4.04 1.43
N PHE A 123 5.47 4.87 0.41
CA PHE A 123 4.34 4.75 -0.51
C PHE A 123 4.71 5.22 -1.91
N LYS A 124 4.05 4.65 -2.89
CA LYS A 124 4.15 5.04 -4.30
C LYS A 124 3.08 6.04 -4.63
N ARG A 125 3.44 7.04 -5.43
CA ARG A 125 2.56 8.11 -5.88
C ARG A 125 2.32 8.01 -7.37
N TYR A 126 1.08 8.26 -7.75
CA TYR A 126 0.69 8.20 -9.15
C TYR A 126 -0.22 9.37 -9.48
N LYS A 127 -0.09 9.88 -10.71
CA LYS A 127 -1.09 10.74 -11.32
C LYS A 127 -2.13 9.87 -12.01
N VAL A 128 -3.41 10.08 -11.72
CA VAL A 128 -4.52 9.40 -12.40
C VAL A 128 -4.65 9.98 -13.81
N ILE A 129 -4.57 9.14 -14.82
CA ILE A 129 -4.67 9.53 -16.23
C ILE A 129 -6.07 9.25 -16.76
N GLU A 130 -6.59 8.05 -16.50
CA GLU A 130 -7.89 7.65 -17.01
C GLU A 130 -8.53 6.58 -16.10
N VAL A 131 -9.81 6.71 -15.84
CA VAL A 131 -10.65 5.68 -15.23
C VAL A 131 -11.65 5.21 -16.27
N ALA A 132 -11.59 3.95 -16.66
CA ALA A 132 -12.38 3.42 -17.77
C ALA A 132 -13.07 2.10 -17.42
N LYS A 133 -14.10 1.74 -18.19
CA LYS A 133 -14.67 0.39 -18.20
C LYS A 133 -13.61 -0.61 -18.68
N PRO A 134 -13.76 -1.92 -18.35
CA PRO A 134 -12.83 -2.95 -18.78
C PRO A 134 -12.51 -2.88 -20.28
N TYR A 135 -11.22 -2.89 -20.59
CA TYR A 135 -10.67 -2.88 -21.96
C TYR A 135 -11.03 -1.65 -22.81
N LYS A 136 -11.50 -0.56 -22.18
CA LYS A 136 -11.82 0.72 -22.87
C LYS A 136 -10.79 1.82 -22.59
N VAL A 137 -9.80 1.54 -21.79
CA VAL A 137 -8.71 2.47 -21.43
C VAL A 137 -7.78 2.70 -22.61
N LYS A 138 -7.38 3.96 -22.81
CA LYS A 138 -6.41 4.36 -23.86
C LYS A 138 -4.99 4.20 -23.32
N LEU A 139 -4.32 3.16 -23.76
CA LEU A 139 -2.98 2.80 -23.26
C LEU A 139 -1.89 3.54 -24.00
N PRO A 140 -0.87 4.08 -23.29
CA PRO A 140 0.31 4.66 -23.90
C PRO A 140 1.20 3.58 -24.53
N SER A 141 1.95 3.95 -25.56
CA SER A 141 2.84 3.05 -26.34
C SER A 141 4.04 2.55 -25.54
N GLU A 142 4.45 3.28 -24.50
CA GLU A 142 5.61 2.99 -23.65
C GLU A 142 5.40 1.75 -22.77
N GLY A 143 4.18 1.26 -22.72
CA GLY A 143 3.84 0.11 -21.88
C GLY A 143 3.72 0.46 -20.39
N GLY A 144 3.56 -0.58 -19.56
CA GLY A 144 3.42 -0.39 -18.11
C GLY A 144 3.25 -1.69 -17.32
N ALA A 145 3.20 -1.54 -16.00
CA ALA A 145 2.88 -2.62 -15.09
C ALA A 145 1.36 -2.80 -14.98
N ILE A 146 0.91 -4.03 -14.71
CA ILE A 146 -0.50 -4.32 -14.41
C ILE A 146 -0.59 -4.89 -13.01
N GLU A 147 -1.46 -4.31 -12.21
CA GLU A 147 -1.82 -4.83 -10.89
C GLU A 147 -3.32 -5.06 -10.80
N ARG A 148 -3.72 -6.19 -10.22
CA ARG A 148 -5.13 -6.49 -9.99
C ARG A 148 -5.51 -6.33 -8.53
N ILE A 149 -6.67 -5.75 -8.28
CA ILE A 149 -7.25 -5.63 -6.94
C ILE A 149 -8.68 -6.18 -7.00
N GLY A 150 -8.84 -7.43 -6.58
CA GLY A 150 -10.12 -8.14 -6.65
C GLY A 150 -10.62 -8.42 -8.08
N TYR A 151 -9.88 -8.04 -9.10
CA TYR A 151 -10.26 -8.31 -10.50
C TYR A 151 -10.13 -9.80 -10.82
N PRO A 152 -11.07 -10.41 -11.56
CA PRO A 152 -11.10 -11.87 -11.74
C PRO A 152 -9.97 -12.40 -12.62
N GLU A 153 -9.52 -11.62 -13.60
CA GLU A 153 -8.51 -12.06 -14.55
C GLU A 153 -7.08 -11.79 -14.04
N HIS A 154 -6.17 -12.70 -14.35
CA HIS A 154 -4.76 -12.55 -14.02
C HIS A 154 -4.11 -11.42 -14.84
N PRO A 155 -3.11 -10.68 -14.30
CA PRO A 155 -2.44 -9.58 -15.00
C PRO A 155 -1.94 -9.94 -16.40
N GLU A 156 -1.39 -11.13 -16.60
CA GLU A 156 -0.90 -11.60 -17.90
C GLU A 156 -2.01 -11.79 -18.93
N VAL A 157 -3.18 -12.28 -18.48
CA VAL A 157 -4.36 -12.39 -19.36
C VAL A 157 -4.84 -11.02 -19.79
N ILE A 158 -4.88 -10.07 -18.85
CA ILE A 158 -5.25 -8.69 -19.14
C ILE A 158 -4.26 -8.08 -20.12
N ARG A 159 -2.95 -8.26 -19.88
CA ARG A 159 -1.87 -7.78 -20.76
C ARG A 159 -2.02 -8.29 -22.18
N LYS A 160 -2.25 -9.61 -22.34
CA LYS A 160 -2.44 -10.23 -23.65
C LYS A 160 -3.66 -9.67 -24.39
N LYS A 161 -4.79 -9.51 -23.68
CA LYS A 161 -6.02 -8.95 -24.27
C LYS A 161 -5.86 -7.48 -24.70
N LEU A 162 -5.08 -6.71 -23.95
CA LEU A 162 -4.81 -5.31 -24.24
C LEU A 162 -3.69 -5.12 -25.28
N GLY A 163 -2.89 -6.14 -25.56
CA GLY A 163 -1.69 -5.99 -26.38
C GLY A 163 -0.65 -5.03 -25.79
N TRP A 164 -0.67 -4.83 -24.48
CA TRP A 164 0.14 -3.81 -23.82
C TRP A 164 1.49 -4.36 -23.36
N LYS A 165 2.56 -3.65 -23.73
CA LYS A 165 3.95 -4.03 -23.39
C LYS A 165 4.25 -3.81 -21.90
N GLU A 166 5.29 -4.44 -21.41
CA GLU A 166 5.85 -4.09 -20.10
C GLU A 166 6.50 -2.71 -20.14
N GLY A 167 6.45 -2.03 -18.98
CA GLY A 167 7.02 -0.70 -18.82
C GLY A 167 7.03 -0.31 -17.34
N ARG A 168 7.75 0.77 -17.00
CA ARG A 168 7.97 1.20 -15.62
C ARG A 168 7.22 2.48 -15.24
N GLU A 169 7.00 3.37 -16.19
CA GLU A 169 6.42 4.68 -15.92
C GLU A 169 4.91 4.64 -15.71
N ASN A 170 4.22 3.78 -16.45
CA ASN A 170 2.77 3.67 -16.36
C ASN A 170 2.37 2.42 -15.59
N LYS A 171 1.21 2.48 -14.97
CA LYS A 171 0.60 1.35 -14.28
C LYS A 171 -0.90 1.30 -14.56
N LEU A 172 -1.41 0.10 -14.76
CA LEU A 172 -2.82 -0.16 -14.91
C LEU A 172 -3.30 -0.95 -13.70
N PHE A 173 -4.17 -0.36 -12.91
CA PHE A 173 -4.90 -1.09 -11.88
C PHE A 173 -6.19 -1.66 -12.48
N ALA A 174 -6.28 -2.98 -12.54
CA ALA A 174 -7.51 -3.67 -12.86
C ALA A 174 -8.26 -3.98 -11.55
N VAL A 175 -9.38 -3.33 -11.32
CA VAL A 175 -10.05 -3.34 -10.02
C VAL A 175 -11.49 -3.84 -10.11
N LYS A 176 -11.95 -4.48 -9.03
CA LYS A 176 -13.35 -4.78 -8.79
C LYS A 176 -13.82 -3.94 -7.61
N GLN A 177 -14.75 -3.03 -7.87
CA GLN A 177 -15.38 -2.17 -6.88
C GLN A 177 -16.86 -2.59 -6.73
N GLY A 178 -17.16 -3.35 -5.70
CA GLY A 178 -18.48 -3.96 -5.56
C GLY A 178 -18.83 -4.85 -6.75
N LYS A 179 -19.88 -4.49 -7.49
CA LYS A 179 -20.28 -5.19 -8.73
C LYS A 179 -19.58 -4.65 -9.99
N ASN A 180 -18.96 -3.49 -9.91
CA ASN A 180 -18.32 -2.82 -11.04
C ASN A 180 -16.89 -3.34 -11.25
N LYS A 181 -16.48 -3.37 -12.50
CA LYS A 181 -15.10 -3.61 -12.92
C LYS A 181 -14.60 -2.36 -13.62
N LEU A 182 -13.42 -1.91 -13.22
CA LEU A 182 -12.77 -0.70 -13.74
C LEU A 182 -11.32 -0.99 -14.10
N MET A 183 -10.79 -0.18 -14.99
CA MET A 183 -9.37 -0.10 -15.29
C MET A 183 -8.94 1.34 -15.06
N VAL A 184 -7.94 1.52 -14.19
CA VAL A 184 -7.40 2.82 -13.83
C VAL A 184 -5.98 2.90 -14.34
N LEU A 185 -5.77 3.73 -15.35
CA LEU A 185 -4.44 4.04 -15.87
C LEU A 185 -3.86 5.18 -15.05
N VAL A 186 -2.64 4.97 -14.57
CA VAL A 186 -1.90 5.97 -13.80
C VAL A 186 -0.48 6.10 -14.31
N LYS A 187 0.11 7.28 -14.14
CA LYS A 187 1.54 7.54 -14.37
C LYS A 187 2.25 7.65 -13.04
N ARG A 188 3.39 6.95 -12.91
CA ARG A 188 4.24 7.03 -11.73
C ARG A 188 4.88 8.42 -11.61
N LEU A 189 4.99 8.94 -10.37
CA LEU A 189 5.57 10.26 -10.09
C LEU A 189 7.01 10.19 -9.55
N ASP A 190 7.49 8.99 -9.18
CA ASP A 190 8.79 8.72 -8.56
C ASP A 190 9.46 7.49 -9.19
#